data_0549a1968e0a5bd20105cb3a71b841e2
#
_entry.id   0549a1968e0a5bd20105cb3a71b841e2
#
_cell.length_a   1.000
_cell.length_b   1.000
_cell.length_c   1.000
_cell.angle_alpha   90.00
_cell.angle_beta   90.00
_cell.angle_gamma   90.00
#
_symmetry.space_group_name_H-M   'P 1'
#
loop_
_entity.id
_entity.type
_entity.pdbx_description
1 polymer ?
#
loop_
_entity_poly.entity_id
_entity_poly.type
_entity_poly.pdbx_seq_one_letter_code
_entity_poly.pdbx_strand_id
1 'polypeptide(L)'
;MIILCSQKSTEKLNLNLTTLKELRKSCKLTQKEAAEVVGMPLRTYVTYEADEINADQIKLEGIKDRLKEYAAKDTSILKDKVLLITGGTGSFGHAVVDRFLDSDIKEIRILSRDEKKQDDMRKAYNNEKLKFYIGDVRNLDSIIDAFKGVDYVFSAAALKQVPSCEFYPMEAVRTNVIGSDNVITACVRNGVKKAIFLSTDKAAYPINAMGISKALMEKNVIARSRQLLPGDTVLCLTRYGNVMASRGSVIPLFLNQIHEGKPITITNPDMTRFMMNLDDAVDLVLYAFEHGEQGAHPPL
;
A
#
# COMPACT_ATOMS: atom_id res chain seq x y z
N MET A 1 -11.34 -7.84 4.81
CA MET A 1 -11.44 -8.76 3.66
C MET A 1 -10.51 -8.23 2.59
N ILE A 2 -9.36 -8.86 2.47
CA ILE A 2 -8.35 -8.55 1.45
C ILE A 2 -8.89 -9.16 0.17
N ILE A 3 -9.24 -8.34 -0.79
CA ILE A 3 -9.73 -8.81 -2.07
C ILE A 3 -8.58 -8.71 -3.05
N LEU A 4 -8.00 -9.83 -3.32
CA LEU A 4 -6.87 -10.00 -4.22
C LEU A 4 -7.21 -10.97 -5.32
N CYS A 5 -6.91 -10.56 -6.52
CA CYS A 5 -6.62 -11.39 -7.70
C CYS A 5 -7.33 -12.73 -7.87
N SER A 6 -7.75 -12.96 -9.10
CA SER A 6 -8.30 -14.16 -9.74
C SER A 6 -8.32 -15.47 -8.93
N GLN A 7 -9.41 -16.22 -9.05
CA GLN A 7 -9.68 -17.51 -8.37
C GLN A 7 -8.55 -18.58 -8.41
N LYS A 8 -7.48 -18.37 -9.16
CA LYS A 8 -6.32 -19.29 -9.17
C LYS A 8 -5.25 -18.98 -8.12
N SER A 9 -5.27 -17.79 -7.51
CA SER A 9 -4.32 -17.40 -6.46
C SER A 9 -4.83 -17.63 -5.03
N THR A 10 -6.10 -17.97 -4.82
CA THR A 10 -6.68 -18.25 -3.50
C THR A 10 -6.15 -19.52 -2.84
N GLU A 11 -5.49 -20.41 -3.58
CA GLU A 11 -4.86 -21.58 -3.00
C GLU A 11 -3.55 -21.30 -2.25
N LYS A 12 -2.96 -20.11 -2.38
CA LYS A 12 -1.64 -19.80 -1.77
C LYS A 12 -1.67 -18.89 -0.54
N LEU A 13 -2.81 -18.38 -0.11
CA LEU A 13 -2.92 -17.50 1.06
C LEU A 13 -3.95 -17.96 2.09
N ASN A 14 -4.05 -19.26 2.32
CA ASN A 14 -4.66 -19.76 3.55
C ASN A 14 -3.55 -19.81 4.63
N LEU A 15 -3.06 -18.64 5.04
CA LEU A 15 -2.01 -18.48 6.05
C LEU A 15 -2.37 -19.10 7.40
N ASN A 16 -3.64 -19.46 7.61
CA ASN A 16 -4.12 -20.14 8.83
C ASN A 16 -3.89 -21.66 8.82
N LEU A 17 -3.42 -22.25 7.71
CA LEU A 17 -3.15 -23.68 7.59
C LEU A 17 -1.72 -23.99 7.13
N THR A 18 -0.86 -23.02 7.05
CA THR A 18 0.51 -23.18 6.57
C THR A 18 1.39 -23.71 7.69
N THR A 19 2.12 -24.80 7.43
CA THR A 19 3.11 -25.32 8.36
C THR A 19 4.29 -24.34 8.52
N LEU A 20 4.97 -24.42 9.67
CA LEU A 20 6.16 -23.59 9.92
C LEU A 20 7.23 -23.77 8.83
N LYS A 21 7.37 -25.01 8.33
CA LYS A 21 8.29 -25.35 7.23
C LYS A 21 7.91 -24.69 5.89
N GLU A 22 6.63 -24.65 5.57
CA GLU A 22 6.14 -23.98 4.35
C GLU A 22 6.32 -22.47 4.45
N LEU A 23 5.99 -21.90 5.61
CA LEU A 23 6.17 -20.48 5.87
C LEU A 23 7.65 -20.07 5.79
N ARG A 24 8.57 -20.84 6.39
CA ARG A 24 10.00 -20.59 6.26
C ARG A 24 10.47 -20.64 4.80
N LYS A 25 10.02 -21.65 4.04
CA LYS A 25 10.37 -21.77 2.62
C LYS A 25 9.84 -20.62 1.77
N SER A 26 8.65 -20.12 2.08
CA SER A 26 8.10 -18.92 1.41
C SER A 26 8.95 -17.68 1.67
N CYS A 27 9.57 -17.57 2.85
CA CYS A 27 10.54 -16.55 3.20
C CYS A 27 11.94 -16.78 2.58
N LYS A 28 12.17 -17.87 1.85
CA LYS A 28 13.47 -18.27 1.27
C LYS A 28 14.58 -18.45 2.32
N LEU A 29 14.23 -18.73 3.57
CA LEU A 29 15.16 -18.88 4.67
C LEU A 29 15.60 -20.34 4.86
N THR A 30 16.87 -20.53 5.26
CA THR A 30 17.34 -21.77 5.88
C THR A 30 16.78 -21.90 7.30
N GLN A 31 16.82 -23.08 7.91
CA GLN A 31 16.39 -23.25 9.30
C GLN A 31 17.20 -22.38 10.29
N LYS A 32 18.48 -22.18 10.00
CA LYS A 32 19.37 -21.34 10.81
C LYS A 32 18.94 -19.86 10.75
N GLU A 33 18.75 -19.32 9.56
CA GLU A 33 18.29 -17.95 9.36
C GLU A 33 16.90 -17.72 9.96
N ALA A 34 15.99 -18.66 9.80
CA ALA A 34 14.65 -18.57 10.40
C ALA A 34 14.73 -18.57 11.94
N ALA A 35 15.59 -19.38 12.54
CA ALA A 35 15.83 -19.38 13.98
C ALA A 35 16.37 -18.01 14.48
N GLU A 36 17.26 -17.39 13.72
CA GLU A 36 17.78 -16.04 13.99
C GLU A 36 16.68 -14.99 13.89
N VAL A 37 15.85 -15.03 12.84
CA VAL A 37 14.71 -14.12 12.63
C VAL A 37 13.72 -14.17 13.80
N VAL A 38 13.38 -15.37 14.28
CA VAL A 38 12.43 -15.53 15.39
C VAL A 38 13.06 -15.40 16.77
N GLY A 39 14.38 -15.20 16.84
CA GLY A 39 15.11 -14.98 18.09
C GLY A 39 15.17 -16.21 19.00
N MET A 40 15.39 -17.42 18.44
CA MET A 40 15.50 -18.65 19.23
C MET A 40 16.68 -19.53 18.80
N PRO A 41 17.15 -20.45 19.67
CA PRO A 41 18.20 -21.39 19.29
C PRO A 41 17.77 -22.29 18.13
N LEU A 42 18.68 -22.54 17.18
CA LEU A 42 18.43 -23.39 16.00
C LEU A 42 17.82 -24.77 16.39
N ARG A 43 18.37 -25.42 17.41
CA ARG A 43 17.87 -26.73 17.87
C ARG A 43 16.39 -26.66 18.26
N THR A 44 16.01 -25.62 18.97
CA THR A 44 14.61 -25.39 19.39
C THR A 44 13.73 -25.13 18.18
N TYR A 45 14.16 -24.29 17.23
CA TYR A 45 13.43 -24.02 16.00
C TYR A 45 13.18 -25.30 15.18
N VAL A 46 14.23 -26.11 15.01
CA VAL A 46 14.13 -27.40 14.27
C VAL A 46 13.12 -28.35 14.93
N THR A 47 13.06 -28.39 16.27
CA THR A 47 12.07 -29.20 17.00
C THR A 47 10.65 -28.74 16.72
N TYR A 48 10.39 -27.43 16.74
CA TYR A 48 9.06 -26.87 16.41
C TYR A 48 8.67 -27.14 14.95
N GLU A 49 9.61 -27.02 14.01
CA GLU A 49 9.33 -27.30 12.58
C GLU A 49 9.11 -28.80 12.30
N ALA A 50 9.70 -29.70 13.09
CA ALA A 50 9.58 -31.13 12.90
C ALA A 50 8.28 -31.71 13.50
N ASP A 51 7.79 -31.15 14.58
CA ASP A 51 6.61 -31.64 15.32
C ASP A 51 5.71 -30.50 15.80
N GLU A 52 4.98 -29.90 14.86
CA GLU A 52 4.06 -28.81 15.15
C GLU A 52 2.84 -29.25 15.96
N ILE A 53 2.46 -30.54 15.89
CA ILE A 53 1.25 -31.08 16.54
C ILE A 53 1.45 -31.14 18.05
N ASN A 54 2.62 -31.55 18.50
CA ASN A 54 2.94 -31.71 19.92
C ASN A 54 3.64 -30.46 20.50
N ALA A 55 3.89 -29.43 19.67
CA ALA A 55 4.53 -28.19 20.09
C ALA A 55 3.60 -27.34 20.96
N ASP A 56 4.20 -26.49 21.80
CA ASP A 56 3.47 -25.42 22.50
C ASP A 56 2.82 -24.48 21.47
N GLN A 57 1.50 -24.55 21.36
CA GLN A 57 0.74 -23.87 20.30
C GLN A 57 0.84 -22.34 20.41
N ILE A 58 0.94 -21.79 21.63
CA ILE A 58 1.10 -20.32 21.82
C ILE A 58 2.45 -19.88 21.29
N LYS A 59 3.51 -20.63 21.57
CA LYS A 59 4.85 -20.31 21.07
C LYS A 59 4.95 -20.56 19.57
N LEU A 60 4.36 -21.63 19.07
CA LEU A 60 4.33 -21.94 17.63
C LEU A 60 3.65 -20.83 16.84
N GLU A 61 2.51 -20.31 17.30
CA GLU A 61 1.83 -19.19 16.66
C GLU A 61 2.69 -17.92 16.70
N GLY A 62 3.33 -17.62 17.83
CA GLY A 62 4.27 -16.52 17.92
C GLY A 62 5.49 -16.64 17.00
N ILE A 63 5.98 -17.85 16.73
CA ILE A 63 7.03 -18.12 15.73
C ILE A 63 6.50 -17.85 14.32
N LYS A 64 5.31 -18.37 14.01
CA LYS A 64 4.67 -18.17 12.70
C LYS A 64 4.41 -16.68 12.45
N ASP A 65 3.95 -15.94 13.43
CA ASP A 65 3.69 -14.51 13.30
C ASP A 65 4.97 -13.71 13.01
N ARG A 66 6.08 -14.02 13.69
CA ARG A 66 7.38 -13.38 13.40
C ARG A 66 7.89 -13.70 12.00
N LEU A 67 7.69 -14.92 11.50
CA LEU A 67 8.05 -15.26 10.12
C LEU A 67 7.10 -14.59 9.12
N LYS A 68 5.82 -14.44 9.43
CA LYS A 68 4.88 -13.65 8.61
C LYS A 68 5.29 -12.18 8.57
N GLU A 69 5.66 -11.58 9.71
CA GLU A 69 6.20 -10.23 9.78
C GLU A 69 7.49 -10.08 8.96
N TYR A 70 8.38 -11.07 9.02
CA TYR A 70 9.59 -11.08 8.21
C TYR A 70 9.27 -11.18 6.72
N ALA A 71 8.37 -12.09 6.31
CA ALA A 71 7.91 -12.21 4.93
C ALA A 71 7.27 -10.90 4.42
N ALA A 72 6.47 -10.26 5.27
CA ALA A 72 5.88 -8.95 4.96
C ALA A 72 6.92 -7.84 4.80
N LYS A 73 8.12 -7.99 5.38
CA LYS A 73 9.25 -7.08 5.19
C LYS A 73 10.13 -7.43 3.99
N ASP A 74 9.86 -8.53 3.27
CA ASP A 74 10.63 -8.88 2.06
C ASP A 74 10.41 -7.80 0.99
N THR A 75 11.45 -7.01 0.76
CA THR A 75 11.49 -5.93 -0.22
C THR A 75 12.30 -6.31 -1.45
N SER A 76 12.60 -7.60 -1.63
CA SER A 76 13.48 -8.11 -2.70
C SER A 76 13.04 -7.71 -4.10
N ILE A 77 11.72 -7.55 -4.32
CA ILE A 77 11.18 -7.08 -5.59
C ILE A 77 11.64 -5.66 -5.96
N LEU A 78 11.95 -4.84 -4.94
CA LEU A 78 12.38 -3.45 -5.12
C LEU A 78 13.90 -3.30 -5.16
N LYS A 79 14.66 -4.39 -5.04
CA LYS A 79 16.12 -4.35 -5.10
C LYS A 79 16.59 -3.73 -6.42
N ASP A 80 17.46 -2.72 -6.31
CA ASP A 80 18.01 -1.96 -7.44
C ASP A 80 16.95 -1.28 -8.33
N LYS A 81 15.74 -1.02 -7.80
CA LYS A 81 14.61 -0.40 -8.52
C LYS A 81 14.38 1.04 -8.11
N VAL A 82 13.73 1.76 -9.00
CA VAL A 82 13.24 3.12 -8.78
C VAL A 82 11.73 3.07 -8.55
N LEU A 83 11.30 3.48 -7.36
CA LEU A 83 9.89 3.59 -6.96
C LEU A 83 9.45 5.05 -6.97
N LEU A 84 8.37 5.38 -7.67
CA LEU A 84 7.74 6.69 -7.60
C LEU A 84 6.43 6.62 -6.80
N ILE A 85 6.24 7.56 -5.88
CA ILE A 85 5.05 7.67 -5.04
C ILE A 85 4.38 9.02 -5.31
N THR A 86 3.18 8.99 -5.93
CA THR A 86 2.38 10.21 -6.07
C THR A 86 1.66 10.51 -4.75
N GLY A 87 1.61 11.78 -4.35
CA GLY A 87 1.08 12.14 -3.03
C GLY A 87 1.94 11.65 -1.87
N GLY A 88 3.21 11.37 -2.12
CA GLY A 88 4.13 10.74 -1.18
C GLY A 88 4.44 11.53 0.10
N THR A 89 4.05 12.80 0.19
CA THR A 89 4.14 13.61 1.42
C THR A 89 2.98 13.37 2.41
N GLY A 90 2.08 12.44 2.12
CA GLY A 90 1.01 12.01 3.01
C GLY A 90 1.45 10.91 3.99
N SER A 91 0.63 10.59 4.99
CA SER A 91 0.93 9.54 5.99
C SER A 91 1.28 8.20 5.36
N PHE A 92 0.58 7.82 4.29
CA PHE A 92 0.85 6.58 3.56
C PHE A 92 2.21 6.61 2.84
N GLY A 93 2.53 7.76 2.20
CA GLY A 93 3.82 7.93 1.54
C GLY A 93 4.99 7.84 2.52
N HIS A 94 4.85 8.41 3.72
CA HIS A 94 5.85 8.26 4.79
C HIS A 94 6.03 6.79 5.18
N ALA A 95 4.94 6.05 5.40
CA ALA A 95 5.04 4.63 5.77
C ALA A 95 5.70 3.76 4.70
N VAL A 96 5.45 4.06 3.42
CA VAL A 96 6.13 3.39 2.31
C VAL A 96 7.62 3.74 2.31
N VAL A 97 7.98 5.01 2.55
CA VAL A 97 9.38 5.42 2.66
C VAL A 97 10.05 4.75 3.85
N ASP A 98 9.43 4.77 5.03
CA ASP A 98 9.96 4.15 6.24
C ASP A 98 10.24 2.64 6.04
N ARG A 99 9.36 1.95 5.30
CA ARG A 99 9.52 0.53 5.01
C ARG A 99 10.67 0.22 4.04
N PHE A 100 10.89 1.08 3.02
CA PHE A 100 11.81 0.75 1.93
C PHE A 100 13.13 1.49 1.95
N LEU A 101 13.26 2.56 2.73
CA LEU A 101 14.45 3.41 2.70
C LEU A 101 15.73 2.64 3.06
N ASP A 102 15.65 1.73 4.04
CA ASP A 102 16.77 0.90 4.52
C ASP A 102 16.94 -0.39 3.71
N SER A 103 16.08 -0.63 2.70
CA SER A 103 16.24 -1.78 1.80
C SER A 103 17.26 -1.52 0.68
N ASP A 104 17.50 -2.54 -0.16
CA ASP A 104 18.35 -2.43 -1.35
C ASP A 104 17.68 -1.64 -2.50
N ILE A 105 16.68 -0.82 -2.24
CA ILE A 105 16.05 0.03 -3.24
C ILE A 105 17.06 1.07 -3.75
N LYS A 106 17.05 1.31 -5.06
CA LYS A 106 17.97 2.26 -5.68
C LYS A 106 17.56 3.70 -5.41
N GLU A 107 16.28 4.03 -5.59
CA GLU A 107 15.76 5.39 -5.48
C GLU A 107 14.26 5.38 -5.16
N ILE A 108 13.81 6.32 -4.33
CA ILE A 108 12.39 6.59 -4.06
C ILE A 108 12.10 8.03 -4.49
N ARG A 109 11.18 8.21 -5.42
CA ARG A 109 10.72 9.53 -5.90
C ARG A 109 9.42 9.92 -5.24
N ILE A 110 9.41 11.07 -4.60
CA ILE A 110 8.23 11.67 -3.97
C ILE A 110 7.69 12.75 -4.88
N LEU A 111 6.55 12.48 -5.51
CA LEU A 111 5.84 13.43 -6.36
C LEU A 111 4.67 14.07 -5.60
N SER A 112 4.69 15.37 -5.41
CA SER A 112 3.67 16.11 -4.68
C SER A 112 3.61 17.57 -5.14
N ARG A 113 2.47 18.23 -4.94
CA ARG A 113 2.30 19.67 -5.17
C ARG A 113 2.83 20.52 -4.03
N ASP A 114 2.95 19.95 -2.85
CA ASP A 114 3.21 20.66 -1.59
C ASP A 114 4.72 20.74 -1.34
N GLU A 115 5.33 21.84 -1.78
CA GLU A 115 6.75 22.14 -1.62
C GLU A 115 7.17 22.11 -0.14
N LYS A 116 6.34 22.69 0.75
CA LYS A 116 6.65 22.77 2.18
C LYS A 116 6.77 21.39 2.79
N LYS A 117 5.82 20.48 2.51
CA LYS A 117 5.89 19.10 3.01
C LYS A 117 7.04 18.32 2.40
N GLN A 118 7.43 18.60 1.15
CA GLN A 118 8.62 18.00 0.55
C GLN A 118 9.90 18.46 1.25
N ASP A 119 10.00 19.75 1.57
CA ASP A 119 11.15 20.29 2.29
C ASP A 119 11.25 19.71 3.71
N ASP A 120 10.12 19.64 4.43
CA ASP A 120 10.07 19.02 5.77
C ASP A 120 10.49 17.54 5.71
N MET A 121 10.00 16.79 4.72
CA MET A 121 10.34 15.40 4.52
C MET A 121 11.81 15.21 4.15
N ARG A 122 12.36 16.06 3.27
CA ARG A 122 13.78 16.05 2.91
C ARG A 122 14.66 16.25 4.13
N LYS A 123 14.32 17.22 5.00
CA LYS A 123 15.07 17.50 6.23
C LYS A 123 14.97 16.36 7.25
N ALA A 124 13.77 15.76 7.39
CA ALA A 124 13.53 14.69 8.35
C ALA A 124 14.30 13.41 8.00
N TYR A 125 14.27 12.98 6.75
CA TYR A 125 14.91 11.74 6.32
C TYR A 125 16.39 11.92 5.98
N ASN A 126 16.78 13.05 5.44
CA ASN A 126 18.18 13.37 5.05
C ASN A 126 18.89 12.19 4.37
N ASN A 127 18.27 11.59 3.36
CA ASN A 127 18.75 10.38 2.70
C ASN A 127 18.83 10.58 1.18
N GLU A 128 19.97 10.22 0.58
CA GLU A 128 20.25 10.44 -0.85
C GLU A 128 19.39 9.60 -1.79
N LYS A 129 18.84 8.47 -1.32
CA LYS A 129 17.89 7.66 -2.10
C LYS A 129 16.57 8.37 -2.35
N LEU A 130 16.20 9.37 -1.52
CA LEU A 130 14.98 10.15 -1.69
C LEU A 130 15.18 11.30 -2.67
N LYS A 131 14.36 11.32 -3.71
CA LYS A 131 14.29 12.40 -4.69
C LYS A 131 12.89 13.04 -4.68
N PHE A 132 12.83 14.35 -4.77
CA PHE A 132 11.61 15.12 -4.62
C PHE A 132 11.28 15.84 -5.93
N TYR A 133 10.06 15.64 -6.41
CA TYR A 133 9.54 16.22 -7.63
C TYR A 133 8.28 17.04 -7.31
N ILE A 134 8.27 18.32 -7.69
CA ILE A 134 7.07 19.14 -7.60
C ILE A 134 6.26 18.93 -8.87
N GLY A 135 5.00 18.52 -8.71
CA GLY A 135 4.10 18.30 -9.84
C GLY A 135 2.67 18.02 -9.37
N ASP A 136 1.72 18.31 -10.25
CA ASP A 136 0.30 18.08 -10.03
C ASP A 136 -0.21 16.98 -10.96
N VAL A 137 -0.68 15.88 -10.41
CA VAL A 137 -1.24 14.76 -11.19
C VAL A 137 -2.37 15.19 -12.13
N ARG A 138 -3.06 16.29 -11.86
CA ARG A 138 -4.10 16.86 -12.73
C ARG A 138 -3.55 17.43 -14.05
N ASN A 139 -2.24 17.64 -14.14
CA ASN A 139 -1.55 18.13 -15.33
C ASN A 139 -0.45 17.15 -15.73
N LEU A 140 -0.64 16.44 -16.84
CA LEU A 140 0.30 15.44 -17.35
C LEU A 140 1.70 16.03 -17.60
N ASP A 141 1.78 17.21 -18.19
CA ASP A 141 3.07 17.83 -18.53
C ASP A 141 3.90 18.15 -17.29
N SER A 142 3.26 18.45 -16.16
CA SER A 142 3.95 18.73 -14.91
C SER A 142 4.53 17.49 -14.21
N ILE A 143 4.12 16.30 -14.61
CA ILE A 143 4.53 15.05 -13.93
C ILE A 143 5.35 14.11 -14.81
N ILE A 144 5.23 14.20 -16.14
CA ILE A 144 5.74 13.17 -17.07
C ILE A 144 7.26 12.93 -16.92
N ASP A 145 8.02 13.97 -16.66
CA ASP A 145 9.47 13.87 -16.52
C ASP A 145 9.92 13.13 -15.24
N ALA A 146 9.09 13.18 -14.18
CA ALA A 146 9.36 12.44 -12.95
C ALA A 146 9.30 10.92 -13.13
N PHE A 147 8.66 10.44 -14.20
CA PHE A 147 8.48 9.01 -14.50
C PHE A 147 9.63 8.40 -15.33
N LYS A 148 10.55 9.20 -15.85
CA LYS A 148 11.69 8.70 -16.64
C LYS A 148 12.56 7.74 -15.81
N GLY A 149 12.71 6.50 -16.28
CA GLY A 149 13.52 5.48 -15.60
C GLY A 149 12.93 4.94 -14.30
N VAL A 150 11.63 5.13 -14.06
CA VAL A 150 10.89 4.54 -12.94
C VAL A 150 10.52 3.11 -13.26
N ASP A 151 10.78 2.18 -12.33
CA ASP A 151 10.37 0.78 -12.45
C ASP A 151 8.95 0.55 -11.93
N TYR A 152 8.63 1.14 -10.77
CA TYR A 152 7.38 0.94 -10.05
C TYR A 152 6.73 2.25 -9.64
N VAL A 153 5.40 2.29 -9.70
CA VAL A 153 4.63 3.47 -9.28
C VAL A 153 3.59 3.08 -8.24
N PHE A 154 3.57 3.82 -7.13
CA PHE A 154 2.47 3.79 -6.19
C PHE A 154 1.67 5.10 -6.28
N SER A 155 0.46 5.02 -6.84
CA SER A 155 -0.41 6.17 -7.05
C SER A 155 -1.33 6.39 -5.86
N ALA A 156 -0.89 7.26 -4.91
CA ALA A 156 -1.61 7.59 -3.68
C ALA A 156 -2.13 9.03 -3.64
N ALA A 157 -1.88 9.84 -4.67
CA ALA A 157 -2.40 11.20 -4.75
C ALA A 157 -3.93 11.17 -4.90
N ALA A 158 -4.66 11.76 -3.95
CA ALA A 158 -6.12 11.78 -3.97
C ALA A 158 -6.71 12.91 -3.11
N LEU A 159 -7.92 13.32 -3.45
CA LEU A 159 -8.84 13.97 -2.52
C LEU A 159 -9.62 12.86 -1.78
N LYS A 160 -9.52 12.82 -0.44
CA LYS A 160 -10.07 11.72 0.38
C LYS A 160 -11.04 12.16 1.47
N GLN A 161 -11.14 13.45 1.75
CA GLN A 161 -12.06 13.98 2.75
C GLN A 161 -13.49 14.05 2.19
N VAL A 162 -14.41 13.30 2.76
CA VAL A 162 -15.80 13.23 2.27
C VAL A 162 -16.45 14.61 2.22
N PRO A 163 -16.44 15.44 3.29
CA PRO A 163 -17.06 16.77 3.23
C PRO A 163 -16.49 17.66 2.12
N SER A 164 -15.17 17.63 1.94
CA SER A 164 -14.53 18.44 0.89
C SER A 164 -14.89 17.95 -0.52
N CYS A 165 -15.01 16.64 -0.71
CA CYS A 165 -15.40 16.07 -1.99
C CYS A 165 -16.87 16.34 -2.31
N GLU A 166 -17.76 16.31 -1.31
CA GLU A 166 -19.17 16.71 -1.48
C GLU A 166 -19.30 18.19 -1.87
N PHE A 167 -18.53 19.05 -1.24
CA PHE A 167 -18.58 20.48 -1.54
C PHE A 167 -17.93 20.82 -2.88
N TYR A 168 -16.85 20.11 -3.26
CA TYR A 168 -16.11 20.34 -4.50
C TYR A 168 -15.99 19.04 -5.34
N PRO A 169 -17.10 18.48 -5.85
CA PRO A 169 -17.07 17.17 -6.51
C PRO A 169 -16.19 17.16 -7.76
N MET A 170 -16.13 18.26 -8.50
CA MET A 170 -15.28 18.36 -9.68
C MET A 170 -13.79 18.36 -9.35
N GLU A 171 -13.36 18.85 -8.17
CA GLU A 171 -11.97 18.71 -7.73
C GLU A 171 -11.63 17.27 -7.36
N ALA A 172 -12.61 16.53 -6.81
CA ALA A 172 -12.47 15.09 -6.60
C ALA A 172 -12.32 14.34 -7.95
N VAL A 173 -13.14 14.66 -8.95
CA VAL A 173 -13.03 14.08 -10.30
C VAL A 173 -11.67 14.42 -10.93
N ARG A 174 -11.27 15.70 -10.92
CA ARG A 174 -9.99 16.13 -11.48
C ARG A 174 -8.80 15.43 -10.85
N THR A 175 -8.81 15.23 -9.53
CA THR A 175 -7.68 14.61 -8.82
C THR A 175 -7.75 13.10 -8.88
N ASN A 176 -8.89 12.51 -8.53
CA ASN A 176 -9.01 11.07 -8.36
C ASN A 176 -9.16 10.32 -9.70
N VAL A 177 -9.83 10.92 -10.69
CA VAL A 177 -10.09 10.31 -12.00
C VAL A 177 -9.09 10.78 -13.03
N ILE A 178 -9.11 12.07 -13.39
CA ILE A 178 -8.23 12.61 -14.43
C ILE A 178 -6.76 12.52 -13.98
N GLY A 179 -6.47 12.81 -12.72
CA GLY A 179 -5.11 12.66 -12.17
C GLY A 179 -4.59 11.24 -12.26
N SER A 180 -5.42 10.24 -11.98
CA SER A 180 -5.03 8.84 -12.13
C SER A 180 -4.85 8.45 -13.60
N ASP A 181 -5.67 8.96 -14.52
CA ASP A 181 -5.48 8.73 -15.96
C ASP A 181 -4.18 9.35 -16.49
N ASN A 182 -3.81 10.54 -16.02
CA ASN A 182 -2.52 11.15 -16.33
C ASN A 182 -1.35 10.29 -15.79
N VAL A 183 -1.47 9.74 -14.59
CA VAL A 183 -0.46 8.82 -14.03
C VAL A 183 -0.35 7.56 -14.88
N ILE A 184 -1.46 6.96 -15.32
CA ILE A 184 -1.44 5.81 -16.24
C ILE A 184 -0.70 6.19 -17.52
N THR A 185 -1.05 7.32 -18.12
CA THR A 185 -0.41 7.81 -19.36
C THR A 185 1.09 8.03 -19.16
N ALA A 186 1.50 8.61 -18.04
CA ALA A 186 2.92 8.80 -17.71
C ALA A 186 3.65 7.45 -17.52
N CYS A 187 3.01 6.47 -16.86
CA CYS A 187 3.56 5.12 -16.69
C CYS A 187 3.79 4.45 -18.05
N VAL A 188 2.77 4.41 -18.89
CA VAL A 188 2.84 3.74 -20.21
C VAL A 188 3.87 4.40 -21.12
N ARG A 189 3.90 5.73 -21.20
CA ARG A 189 4.87 6.47 -22.02
C ARG A 189 6.33 6.29 -21.60
N ASN A 190 6.57 6.02 -20.30
CA ASN A 190 7.91 5.85 -19.76
C ASN A 190 8.31 4.39 -19.49
N GLY A 191 7.48 3.41 -19.89
CA GLY A 191 7.78 1.99 -19.76
C GLY A 191 7.86 1.52 -18.29
N VAL A 192 7.07 2.10 -17.41
CA VAL A 192 6.95 1.65 -16.01
C VAL A 192 6.48 0.19 -15.99
N LYS A 193 7.13 -0.66 -15.20
CA LYS A 193 6.79 -2.10 -15.16
C LYS A 193 5.42 -2.36 -14.53
N LYS A 194 5.15 -1.73 -13.40
CA LYS A 194 3.88 -1.91 -12.68
C LYS A 194 3.49 -0.64 -11.91
N ALA A 195 2.21 -0.32 -11.97
CA ALA A 195 1.61 0.79 -11.24
C ALA A 195 0.44 0.31 -10.38
N ILE A 196 0.50 0.61 -9.08
CA ILE A 196 -0.56 0.28 -8.10
C ILE A 196 -1.34 1.55 -7.79
N PHE A 197 -2.66 1.50 -7.97
CA PHE A 197 -3.55 2.62 -7.69
C PHE A 197 -4.30 2.40 -6.38
N LEU A 198 -4.13 3.34 -5.46
CA LEU A 198 -4.78 3.30 -4.15
C LEU A 198 -6.27 3.63 -4.28
N SER A 199 -7.13 2.67 -3.95
CA SER A 199 -8.56 2.85 -3.83
C SER A 199 -9.05 2.68 -2.37
N THR A 200 -10.32 2.46 -2.16
CA THR A 200 -10.97 2.46 -0.85
C THR A 200 -12.14 1.48 -0.82
N ASP A 201 -12.48 0.97 0.36
CA ASP A 201 -13.70 0.22 0.64
C ASP A 201 -14.98 0.97 0.22
N LYS A 202 -14.94 2.32 0.28
CA LYS A 202 -16.04 3.21 -0.09
C LYS A 202 -16.31 3.26 -1.60
N ALA A 203 -15.42 2.69 -2.42
CA ALA A 203 -15.64 2.53 -3.87
C ALA A 203 -16.50 1.29 -4.20
N ALA A 204 -16.70 0.35 -3.26
CA ALA A 204 -17.51 -0.85 -3.47
C ALA A 204 -19.01 -0.52 -3.57
N TYR A 205 -19.49 0.30 -2.63
CA TYR A 205 -20.88 0.82 -2.64
C TYR A 205 -20.80 2.36 -2.46
N PRO A 206 -20.54 3.10 -3.54
CA PRO A 206 -20.24 4.52 -3.45
C PRO A 206 -21.52 5.34 -3.22
N ILE A 207 -21.65 5.92 -2.04
CA ILE A 207 -22.78 6.77 -1.64
C ILE A 207 -22.43 8.25 -1.55
N ASN A 208 -21.15 8.61 -1.74
CA ASN A 208 -20.68 9.98 -1.65
C ASN A 208 -19.67 10.30 -2.77
N ALA A 209 -19.45 11.60 -3.05
CA ALA A 209 -18.62 12.06 -4.16
C ALA A 209 -17.18 11.50 -4.12
N MET A 210 -16.61 11.32 -2.92
CA MET A 210 -15.30 10.68 -2.77
C MET A 210 -15.33 9.23 -3.22
N GLY A 211 -16.26 8.42 -2.71
CA GLY A 211 -16.43 7.01 -3.10
C GLY A 211 -16.77 6.86 -4.59
N ILE A 212 -17.67 7.70 -5.12
CA ILE A 212 -18.05 7.72 -6.55
C ILE A 212 -16.84 8.02 -7.43
N SER A 213 -16.04 9.03 -7.09
CA SER A 213 -14.84 9.38 -7.85
C SER A 213 -13.78 8.25 -7.81
N LYS A 214 -13.65 7.56 -6.69
CA LYS A 214 -12.75 6.40 -6.57
C LYS A 214 -13.27 5.19 -7.35
N ALA A 215 -14.58 4.92 -7.32
CA ALA A 215 -15.18 3.86 -8.14
C ALA A 215 -14.99 4.14 -9.65
N LEU A 216 -15.14 5.40 -10.07
CA LEU A 216 -14.89 5.78 -11.47
C LEU A 216 -13.40 5.65 -11.82
N MET A 217 -12.49 6.03 -10.92
CA MET A 217 -11.06 5.78 -11.08
C MET A 217 -10.76 4.28 -11.30
N GLU A 218 -11.33 3.39 -10.49
CA GLU A 218 -11.15 1.94 -10.66
C GLU A 218 -11.61 1.47 -12.04
N LYS A 219 -12.79 1.91 -12.49
CA LYS A 219 -13.30 1.59 -13.83
C LYS A 219 -12.36 2.08 -14.93
N ASN A 220 -11.79 3.27 -14.77
CA ASN A 220 -10.82 3.82 -15.73
C ASN A 220 -9.52 3.00 -15.75
N VAL A 221 -8.93 2.66 -14.60
CA VAL A 221 -7.73 1.82 -14.52
C VAL A 221 -7.95 0.49 -15.23
N ILE A 222 -9.11 -0.17 -15.00
CA ILE A 222 -9.47 -1.43 -15.64
C ILE A 222 -9.68 -1.25 -17.16
N ALA A 223 -10.34 -0.18 -17.59
CA ALA A 223 -10.53 0.10 -19.01
C ALA A 223 -9.19 0.31 -19.72
N ARG A 224 -8.29 1.07 -19.12
CA ARG A 224 -6.94 1.33 -19.63
C ARG A 224 -6.08 0.06 -19.64
N SER A 225 -6.19 -0.81 -18.63
CA SER A 225 -5.43 -2.07 -18.58
C SER A 225 -5.76 -3.01 -19.74
N ARG A 226 -7.02 -2.99 -20.23
CA ARG A 226 -7.45 -3.80 -21.37
C ARG A 226 -6.89 -3.33 -22.72
N GLN A 227 -6.36 -2.12 -22.78
CA GLN A 227 -5.75 -1.54 -23.99
C GLN A 227 -4.26 -1.84 -24.09
N LEU A 228 -3.67 -2.43 -23.05
CA LEU A 228 -2.25 -2.71 -22.95
C LEU A 228 -1.96 -4.15 -23.38
N LEU A 229 -0.80 -4.34 -23.98
CA LEU A 229 -0.33 -5.64 -24.48
C LEU A 229 0.56 -6.34 -23.42
N PRO A 230 0.77 -7.65 -23.53
CA PRO A 230 1.76 -8.35 -22.73
C PRO A 230 3.15 -7.71 -22.88
N GLY A 231 3.75 -7.32 -21.75
CA GLY A 231 5.03 -6.59 -21.71
C GLY A 231 4.91 -5.08 -21.50
N ASP A 232 3.71 -4.52 -21.66
CA ASP A 232 3.42 -3.13 -21.26
C ASP A 232 3.29 -3.00 -19.74
N THR A 233 3.04 -1.77 -19.28
CA THR A 233 2.82 -1.45 -17.86
C THR A 233 1.68 -2.26 -17.26
N VAL A 234 1.93 -3.01 -16.20
CA VAL A 234 0.89 -3.69 -15.43
C VAL A 234 0.17 -2.68 -14.54
N LEU A 235 -1.14 -2.55 -14.69
CA LEU A 235 -2.00 -1.67 -13.89
C LEU A 235 -2.84 -2.49 -12.92
N CYS A 236 -2.70 -2.23 -11.63
CA CYS A 236 -3.50 -2.89 -10.59
C CYS A 236 -4.04 -1.89 -9.56
N LEU A 237 -4.97 -2.36 -8.76
CA LEU A 237 -5.67 -1.59 -7.74
C LEU A 237 -5.58 -2.29 -6.38
N THR A 238 -5.51 -1.49 -5.31
CA THR A 238 -5.68 -1.96 -3.94
C THR A 238 -6.78 -1.15 -3.25
N ARG A 239 -7.72 -1.83 -2.57
CA ARG A 239 -8.74 -1.18 -1.74
C ARG A 239 -8.33 -1.26 -0.28
N TYR A 240 -8.45 -0.15 0.41
CA TYR A 240 -8.16 -0.01 1.83
C TYR A 240 -9.40 0.32 2.63
N GLY A 241 -9.44 -0.20 3.85
CA GLY A 241 -10.37 0.27 4.88
C GLY A 241 -9.93 1.60 5.48
N ASN A 242 -10.38 1.88 6.69
CA ASN A 242 -9.95 3.05 7.45
C ASN A 242 -8.58 2.78 8.06
N VAL A 243 -7.55 3.46 7.58
CA VAL A 243 -6.20 3.36 8.16
C VAL A 243 -6.17 4.10 9.48
N MET A 244 -5.83 3.38 10.57
CA MET A 244 -5.78 3.91 11.93
C MET A 244 -4.81 5.10 12.03
N ALA A 245 -5.16 6.07 12.87
CA ALA A 245 -4.35 7.25 13.15
C ALA A 245 -3.91 8.07 11.92
N SER A 246 -4.47 7.80 10.73
CA SER A 246 -4.19 8.61 9.54
C SER A 246 -4.71 10.04 9.72
N ARG A 247 -4.03 11.00 9.11
CA ARG A 247 -4.39 12.43 9.21
C ARG A 247 -5.85 12.67 8.82
N GLY A 248 -6.58 13.36 9.68
CA GLY A 248 -8.01 13.66 9.51
C GLY A 248 -8.93 12.47 9.76
N SER A 249 -8.46 11.42 10.45
CA SER A 249 -9.29 10.30 10.89
C SER A 249 -9.87 10.53 12.30
N VAL A 250 -10.82 9.68 12.70
CA VAL A 250 -11.56 9.81 13.96
C VAL A 250 -10.67 9.64 15.20
N ILE A 251 -9.64 8.80 15.15
CA ILE A 251 -8.74 8.57 16.30
C ILE A 251 -8.01 9.85 16.73
N PRO A 252 -7.31 10.58 15.85
CA PRO A 252 -6.73 11.88 16.20
C PRO A 252 -7.77 12.90 16.71
N LEU A 253 -8.98 12.91 16.16
CA LEU A 253 -10.05 13.77 16.65
C LEU A 253 -10.41 13.45 18.10
N PHE A 254 -10.61 12.17 18.44
CA PHE A 254 -10.93 11.75 19.80
C PHE A 254 -9.80 12.06 20.78
N LEU A 255 -8.55 11.81 20.38
CA LEU A 255 -7.39 12.14 21.21
C LEU A 255 -7.32 13.65 21.50
N ASN A 256 -7.56 14.49 20.53
CA ASN A 256 -7.59 15.94 20.72
C ASN A 256 -8.75 16.35 21.68
N GLN A 257 -9.93 15.78 21.51
CA GLN A 257 -11.07 16.05 22.40
C GLN A 257 -10.76 15.64 23.86
N ILE A 258 -10.12 14.49 24.05
CA ILE A 258 -9.67 14.02 25.36
C ILE A 258 -8.64 14.99 25.97
N HIS A 259 -7.62 15.39 25.21
CA HIS A 259 -6.59 16.34 25.67
C HIS A 259 -7.17 17.70 26.02
N GLU A 260 -8.22 18.14 25.32
CA GLU A 260 -8.90 19.41 25.59
C GLU A 260 -9.98 19.30 26.66
N GLY A 261 -10.16 18.11 27.26
CA GLY A 261 -11.21 17.86 28.25
C GLY A 261 -12.65 17.97 27.73
N LYS A 262 -12.80 17.81 26.37
CA LYS A 262 -14.09 17.87 25.70
C LYS A 262 -14.74 16.47 25.62
N PRO A 263 -16.07 16.39 25.57
CA PRO A 263 -16.74 15.12 25.28
C PRO A 263 -16.35 14.55 23.92
N ILE A 264 -16.20 13.23 23.85
CA ILE A 264 -16.01 12.53 22.58
C ILE A 264 -17.31 12.59 21.78
N THR A 265 -17.23 13.06 20.54
CA THR A 265 -18.39 13.17 19.64
C THR A 265 -18.56 11.89 18.82
N ILE A 266 -19.63 11.13 19.09
CA ILE A 266 -19.98 9.90 18.35
C ILE A 266 -21.17 10.23 17.45
N THR A 267 -20.97 10.05 16.12
CA THR A 267 -22.02 10.34 15.14
C THR A 267 -23.15 9.31 15.21
N ASN A 268 -22.80 8.04 15.29
CA ASN A 268 -23.72 6.92 15.46
C ASN A 268 -23.00 5.78 16.20
N PRO A 269 -23.48 5.33 17.37
CA PRO A 269 -22.82 4.29 18.16
C PRO A 269 -22.81 2.92 17.48
N ASP A 270 -23.74 2.64 16.58
CA ASP A 270 -23.82 1.36 15.87
C ASP A 270 -22.97 1.30 14.60
N MET A 271 -22.23 2.37 14.31
CA MET A 271 -21.44 2.48 13.09
C MET A 271 -20.19 1.59 13.15
N THR A 272 -20.06 0.68 12.21
CA THR A 272 -18.89 -0.19 12.06
C THR A 272 -17.95 0.30 10.96
N ARG A 273 -16.66 -0.05 11.06
CA ARG A 273 -15.62 0.27 10.05
C ARG A 273 -14.63 -0.87 9.94
N PHE A 274 -14.19 -1.13 8.70
CA PHE A 274 -13.00 -1.94 8.49
C PHE A 274 -11.77 -1.11 8.85
N MET A 275 -11.11 -1.50 9.94
CA MET A 275 -9.91 -0.84 10.43
C MET A 275 -8.69 -1.65 10.01
N MET A 276 -7.62 -0.94 9.62
CA MET A 276 -6.31 -1.53 9.34
C MET A 276 -5.22 -0.61 9.88
N ASN A 277 -4.09 -1.16 10.25
CA ASN A 277 -2.93 -0.35 10.59
C ASN A 277 -2.19 0.10 9.32
N LEU A 278 -1.18 0.94 9.50
CA LEU A 278 -0.44 1.50 8.36
C LEU A 278 0.51 0.47 7.74
N ASP A 279 1.05 -0.44 8.56
CA ASP A 279 1.93 -1.51 8.10
C ASP A 279 1.17 -2.52 7.23
N ASP A 280 -0.03 -2.97 7.66
CA ASP A 280 -0.90 -3.83 6.84
C ASP A 280 -1.19 -3.20 5.47
N ALA A 281 -1.38 -1.87 5.47
CA ALA A 281 -1.63 -1.12 4.25
C ALA A 281 -0.40 -1.12 3.31
N VAL A 282 0.81 -1.02 3.85
CA VAL A 282 2.06 -1.11 3.07
C VAL A 282 2.30 -2.53 2.57
N ASP A 283 2.03 -3.54 3.42
CA ASP A 283 2.15 -4.95 3.03
C ASP A 283 1.24 -5.31 1.86
N LEU A 284 0.03 -4.73 1.82
CA LEU A 284 -0.88 -4.90 0.69
C LEU A 284 -0.32 -4.30 -0.62
N VAL A 285 0.42 -3.19 -0.54
CA VAL A 285 1.12 -2.61 -1.71
C VAL A 285 2.24 -3.53 -2.18
N LEU A 286 3.07 -4.04 -1.26
CA LEU A 286 4.13 -4.99 -1.58
C LEU A 286 3.57 -6.22 -2.27
N TYR A 287 2.53 -6.82 -1.68
CA TYR A 287 1.85 -7.95 -2.27
C TYR A 287 1.35 -7.66 -3.69
N ALA A 288 0.79 -6.47 -3.91
CA ALA A 288 0.33 -6.07 -5.24
C ALA A 288 1.49 -5.84 -6.23
N PHE A 289 2.65 -5.37 -5.77
CA PHE A 289 3.84 -5.31 -6.62
C PHE A 289 4.34 -6.70 -7.02
N GLU A 290 4.30 -7.68 -6.12
CA GLU A 290 4.73 -9.06 -6.42
C GLU A 290 3.73 -9.79 -7.30
N HIS A 291 2.47 -9.83 -6.88
CA HIS A 291 1.45 -10.73 -7.40
C HIS A 291 0.36 -10.05 -8.24
N GLY A 292 0.33 -8.72 -8.29
CA GLY A 292 -0.70 -8.00 -9.05
C GLY A 292 -0.60 -8.30 -10.55
N GLU A 293 -1.72 -8.71 -11.13
CA GLU A 293 -1.88 -8.99 -12.56
C GLU A 293 -2.58 -7.82 -13.28
N GLN A 294 -2.50 -7.81 -14.61
CA GLN A 294 -3.08 -6.77 -15.44
C GLN A 294 -4.60 -6.66 -15.26
N GLY A 295 -5.06 -5.47 -14.86
CA GLY A 295 -6.48 -5.21 -14.63
C GLY A 295 -7.06 -5.97 -13.45
N ALA A 296 -6.20 -6.47 -12.53
CA ALA A 296 -6.64 -7.15 -11.34
C ALA A 296 -7.66 -6.30 -10.60
N HIS A 297 -8.88 -6.83 -10.56
CA HIS A 297 -10.07 -6.21 -9.99
C HIS A 297 -10.37 -6.87 -8.66
N PRO A 298 -10.65 -6.11 -7.60
CA PRO A 298 -11.29 -6.71 -6.45
C PRO A 298 -12.64 -7.30 -6.90
N PRO A 299 -13.03 -8.53 -6.49
CA PRO A 299 -14.34 -9.07 -6.80
C PRO A 299 -15.45 -8.12 -6.36
N LEU A 300 -16.50 -8.07 -7.15
CA LEU A 300 -17.72 -7.31 -6.87
C LEU A 300 -18.38 -7.82 -5.58
#